data_4312e3650f8696be61dbc3718fbca630
#
_entry.id   4312e3650f8696be61dbc3718fbca630
#
_cell.length_a   1.000
_cell.length_b   1.000
_cell.length_c   1.000
_cell.angle_alpha   90.00
_cell.angle_beta   90.00
_cell.angle_gamma   90.00
#
_symmetry.space_group_name_H-M   'P 1'
#
loop_
_entity.id
_entity.type
_entity.pdbx_description
1 polymer ?
#
loop_
_entity_poly.entity_id
_entity_poly.type
_entity_poly.pdbx_seq_one_letter_code
_entity_poly.pdbx_strand_id
1 'polypeptide(L)'
;MAIRRKKESSLVKAMYMVKNKEADAFVSAGSSGAILVGGQTIVGRLRGVDRPPMAALIPTKDGVSLLVDSGANVDARATMLVQWAVMGSIYMENVVGIKNPRVAIVNVGLEEEKGNSLVKETYPMLKEC
;
A
#
# COMPACT_ATOMS: atom_id res chain seq x y z
N MET A 1 18.80 10.47 5.44
CA MET A 1 18.13 9.19 5.18
C MET A 1 19.16 8.08 5.00
N ALA A 2 19.03 6.98 5.71
CA ALA A 2 20.00 5.87 5.67
C ALA A 2 20.19 5.27 4.27
N ILE A 3 19.13 5.12 3.49
CA ILE A 3 19.16 4.57 2.12
C ILE A 3 20.08 5.35 1.17
N ARG A 4 20.11 6.68 1.28
CA ARG A 4 20.98 7.52 0.44
C ARG A 4 22.45 7.49 0.90
N ARG A 5 22.70 7.23 2.18
CA ARG A 5 24.06 7.28 2.78
C ARG A 5 24.73 5.90 2.83
N LYS A 6 23.95 4.84 3.04
CA LYS A 6 24.48 3.46 3.20
C LYS A 6 24.21 2.62 1.94
N LYS A 7 24.82 3.00 0.84
CA LYS A 7 24.65 2.33 -0.47
C LYS A 7 25.04 0.85 -0.45
N GLU A 8 25.96 0.47 0.42
CA GLU A 8 26.45 -0.90 0.57
C GLU A 8 25.61 -1.76 1.55
N SER A 9 24.51 -1.23 2.08
CA SER A 9 23.66 -2.03 2.97
C SER A 9 22.95 -3.15 2.20
N SER A 10 22.72 -4.28 2.86
CA SER A 10 22.03 -5.45 2.29
C SER A 10 20.66 -5.06 1.68
N LEU A 11 19.91 -4.20 2.35
CA LEU A 11 18.60 -3.72 1.89
C LEU A 11 18.71 -2.94 0.57
N VAL A 12 19.69 -2.06 0.44
CA VAL A 12 19.89 -1.28 -0.80
C VAL A 12 20.35 -2.20 -1.93
N LYS A 13 21.29 -3.12 -1.67
CA LYS A 13 21.73 -4.11 -2.66
C LYS A 13 20.59 -4.99 -3.14
N ALA A 14 19.78 -5.53 -2.22
CA ALA A 14 18.63 -6.36 -2.57
C ALA A 14 17.62 -5.61 -3.45
N MET A 15 17.33 -4.34 -3.16
CA MET A 15 16.46 -3.52 -4.01
C MET A 15 17.04 -3.28 -5.42
N TYR A 16 18.35 -3.09 -5.54
CA TYR A 16 18.98 -2.98 -6.86
C TYR A 16 18.93 -4.30 -7.63
N MET A 17 19.09 -5.45 -6.98
CA MET A 17 18.94 -6.76 -7.64
C MET A 17 17.54 -6.91 -8.25
N VAL A 18 16.48 -6.55 -7.50
CA VAL A 18 15.11 -6.55 -8.04
C VAL A 18 14.97 -5.55 -9.19
N LYS A 19 15.47 -4.33 -9.02
CA LYS A 19 15.44 -3.30 -10.07
C LYS A 19 16.11 -3.76 -11.36
N ASN A 20 17.26 -4.41 -11.25
CA ASN A 20 18.07 -4.89 -12.37
C ASN A 20 17.57 -6.23 -12.94
N LYS A 21 16.48 -6.81 -12.38
CA LYS A 21 15.95 -8.12 -12.75
C LYS A 21 16.93 -9.29 -12.48
N GLU A 22 17.82 -9.11 -11.52
CA GLU A 22 18.70 -10.15 -10.99
C GLU A 22 17.99 -11.03 -9.95
N ALA A 23 16.86 -10.53 -9.41
CA ALA A 23 15.97 -11.24 -8.52
C ALA A 23 14.51 -10.79 -8.79
N ASP A 24 13.55 -11.71 -8.62
CA ASP A 24 12.12 -11.43 -8.83
C ASP A 24 11.50 -10.70 -7.64
N ALA A 25 12.01 -10.93 -6.45
CA ALA A 25 11.54 -10.30 -5.21
C ALA A 25 12.65 -10.31 -4.15
N PHE A 26 12.44 -9.55 -3.07
CA PHE A 26 13.25 -9.68 -1.85
C PHE A 26 12.36 -9.66 -0.61
N VAL A 27 12.84 -10.30 0.45
CA VAL A 27 12.19 -10.33 1.76
C VAL A 27 13.08 -9.64 2.78
N SER A 28 12.51 -8.83 3.65
CA SER A 28 13.24 -8.09 4.67
C SER A 28 12.44 -7.94 5.96
N ALA A 29 13.06 -8.22 7.09
CA ALA A 29 12.55 -7.91 8.42
C ALA A 29 13.07 -6.55 8.94
N GLY A 30 13.61 -5.71 8.06
CA GLY A 30 14.19 -4.43 8.41
C GLY A 30 13.16 -3.32 8.63
N SER A 31 13.63 -2.06 8.67
CA SER A 31 12.77 -0.90 8.85
C SER A 31 11.79 -0.72 7.69
N SER A 32 10.48 -0.76 7.98
CA SER A 32 9.40 -0.53 7.01
C SER A 32 9.54 0.81 6.28
N GLY A 33 9.93 1.88 7.00
CA GLY A 33 10.19 3.18 6.39
C GLY A 33 11.37 3.17 5.42
N ALA A 34 12.42 2.39 5.68
CA ALA A 34 13.52 2.24 4.76
C ALA A 34 13.12 1.44 3.51
N ILE A 35 12.30 0.39 3.68
CA ILE A 35 11.75 -0.39 2.57
C ILE A 35 10.87 0.49 1.69
N LEU A 36 9.95 1.25 2.29
CA LEU A 36 9.05 2.15 1.56
C LEU A 36 9.83 3.18 0.73
N VAL A 37 10.79 3.87 1.37
CA VAL A 37 11.61 4.89 0.69
C VAL A 37 12.47 4.26 -0.40
N GLY A 38 13.08 3.13 -0.15
CA GLY A 38 13.89 2.42 -1.14
C GLY A 38 13.05 1.88 -2.30
N GLY A 39 11.87 1.34 -2.02
CA GLY A 39 10.91 0.94 -3.04
C GLY A 39 10.57 2.10 -3.97
N GLN A 40 10.26 3.28 -3.41
CA GLN A 40 9.94 4.47 -4.20
C GLN A 40 11.13 5.03 -5.01
N THR A 41 12.34 5.01 -4.44
CA THR A 41 13.49 5.73 -5.02
C THR A 41 14.45 4.86 -5.82
N ILE A 42 14.53 3.57 -5.51
CA ILE A 42 15.40 2.60 -6.18
C ILE A 42 14.61 1.78 -7.19
N VAL A 43 13.58 1.05 -6.73
CA VAL A 43 12.74 0.22 -7.60
C VAL A 43 11.88 1.10 -8.51
N GLY A 44 11.28 2.13 -7.96
CA GLY A 44 10.46 3.10 -8.66
C GLY A 44 8.96 2.92 -8.38
N ARG A 45 8.18 3.95 -8.70
CA ARG A 45 6.72 3.94 -8.58
C ARG A 45 6.08 3.72 -9.94
N LEU A 46 4.91 3.12 -9.97
CA LEU A 46 4.07 3.13 -11.15
C LEU A 46 3.65 4.57 -11.49
N ARG A 47 3.53 4.87 -12.78
CA ARG A 47 3.10 6.20 -13.24
C ARG A 47 1.68 6.48 -12.74
N GLY A 48 1.46 7.65 -12.17
CA GLY A 48 0.18 8.06 -11.61
C GLY A 48 -0.03 7.70 -10.13
N VAL A 49 0.84 6.89 -9.52
CA VAL A 49 0.76 6.56 -8.09
C VAL A 49 1.51 7.60 -7.27
N ASP A 50 0.79 8.31 -6.39
CA ASP A 50 1.37 9.34 -5.52
C ASP A 50 2.33 8.77 -4.49
N ARG A 51 1.84 7.80 -3.71
CA ARG A 51 2.63 7.05 -2.73
C ARG A 51 2.20 5.59 -2.70
N PRO A 52 3.13 4.64 -2.73
CA PRO A 52 2.78 3.24 -2.53
C PRO A 52 2.35 3.02 -1.08
N PRO A 53 1.29 2.26 -0.84
CA PRO A 53 0.90 1.84 0.51
C PRO A 53 1.67 0.61 0.93
N MET A 54 1.62 0.29 2.21
CA MET A 54 1.95 -1.04 2.72
C MET A 54 0.67 -1.86 2.82
N ALA A 55 0.62 -2.98 2.11
CA ALA A 55 -0.53 -3.86 2.08
C ALA A 55 -0.26 -5.14 2.89
N ALA A 56 -1.20 -5.52 3.75
CA ALA A 56 -1.12 -6.73 4.55
C ALA A 56 -2.36 -7.61 4.32
N LEU A 57 -2.14 -8.89 4.00
CA LEU A 57 -3.20 -9.89 3.95
C LEU A 57 -3.56 -10.32 5.37
N ILE A 58 -4.81 -10.12 5.77
CA ILE A 58 -5.33 -10.47 7.10
C ILE A 58 -6.28 -11.64 6.95
N PRO A 59 -6.01 -12.78 7.62
CA PRO A 59 -6.93 -13.90 7.62
C PRO A 59 -8.25 -13.50 8.32
N THR A 60 -9.36 -13.91 7.72
CA THR A 60 -10.71 -13.71 8.26
C THR A 60 -11.41 -15.05 8.39
N LYS A 61 -12.60 -15.07 9.02
CA LYS A 61 -13.38 -16.29 9.16
C LYS A 61 -13.71 -16.94 7.80
N ASP A 62 -13.96 -16.13 6.78
CA ASP A 62 -14.45 -16.58 5.48
C ASP A 62 -13.39 -16.43 4.37
N GLY A 63 -12.11 -16.30 4.73
CA GLY A 63 -11.03 -16.15 3.75
C GLY A 63 -9.97 -15.13 4.16
N VAL A 64 -9.69 -14.17 3.28
CA VAL A 64 -8.64 -13.17 3.50
C VAL A 64 -9.13 -11.77 3.10
N SER A 65 -8.71 -10.77 3.85
CA SER A 65 -8.91 -9.35 3.51
C SER A 65 -7.57 -8.65 3.34
N LEU A 66 -7.49 -7.68 2.45
CA LEU A 66 -6.32 -6.84 2.28
C LEU A 66 -6.50 -5.53 3.07
N LEU A 67 -5.66 -5.30 4.05
CA LEU A 67 -5.57 -4.01 4.75
C LEU A 67 -4.59 -3.10 4.01
N VAL A 68 -5.07 -1.92 3.59
CA VAL A 68 -4.29 -0.91 2.86
C VAL A 68 -4.67 0.48 3.39
N ASP A 69 -3.82 1.28 3.92
CA ASP A 69 -2.40 1.17 4.22
C ASP A 69 -2.21 0.62 5.63
N SER A 70 -1.27 -0.27 5.83
CA SER A 70 -0.99 -0.85 7.16
C SER A 70 0.14 -0.12 7.90
N GLY A 71 0.07 1.22 7.95
CA GLY A 71 0.92 2.07 8.80
C GLY A 71 2.20 2.60 8.15
N ALA A 72 2.34 2.58 6.84
CA ALA A 72 3.49 3.15 6.14
C ALA A 72 3.34 4.66 5.89
N ASN A 73 2.12 5.15 5.74
CA ASN A 73 1.82 6.54 5.45
C ASN A 73 1.01 7.18 6.59
N VAL A 74 1.63 8.06 7.35
CA VAL A 74 1.00 8.75 8.50
C VAL A 74 0.03 9.84 8.02
N ASP A 75 0.41 10.58 6.98
CA ASP A 75 -0.34 11.71 6.44
C ASP A 75 -0.98 11.35 5.09
N ALA A 76 -1.98 10.47 5.13
CA ALA A 76 -2.75 10.11 3.93
C ALA A 76 -3.72 11.23 3.54
N ARG A 77 -3.95 11.39 2.22
CA ARG A 77 -4.99 12.27 1.64
C ARG A 77 -6.09 11.42 1.01
N ALA A 78 -7.28 11.96 0.86
CA ALA A 78 -8.42 11.27 0.27
C ALA A 78 -8.11 10.65 -1.11
N THR A 79 -7.44 11.41 -1.98
CA THR A 79 -7.00 10.92 -3.29
C THR A 79 -6.07 9.70 -3.22
N MET A 80 -5.20 9.63 -2.20
CA MET A 80 -4.34 8.45 -1.98
C MET A 80 -5.15 7.23 -1.56
N LEU A 81 -6.13 7.41 -0.66
CA LEU A 81 -7.00 6.31 -0.22
C LEU A 81 -7.78 5.72 -1.40
N VAL A 82 -8.28 6.57 -2.31
CA VAL A 82 -8.93 6.10 -3.55
C VAL A 82 -7.96 5.32 -4.44
N GLN A 83 -6.74 5.84 -4.67
CA GLN A 83 -5.71 5.11 -5.42
C GLN A 83 -5.40 3.75 -4.79
N TRP A 84 -5.27 3.70 -3.46
CA TRP A 84 -4.99 2.45 -2.74
C TRP A 84 -6.15 1.46 -2.80
N ALA A 85 -7.38 1.94 -2.81
CA ALA A 85 -8.56 1.10 -3.02
C ALA A 85 -8.53 0.42 -4.38
N VAL A 86 -8.24 1.17 -5.45
CA VAL A 86 -8.08 0.64 -6.81
C VAL A 86 -6.92 -0.37 -6.88
N MET A 87 -5.75 -0.01 -6.33
CA MET A 87 -4.58 -0.91 -6.30
C MET A 87 -4.87 -2.20 -5.53
N GLY A 88 -5.55 -2.07 -4.38
CA GLY A 88 -5.98 -3.21 -3.56
C GLY A 88 -6.95 -4.12 -4.31
N SER A 89 -7.92 -3.56 -5.02
CA SER A 89 -8.87 -4.32 -5.82
C SER A 89 -8.16 -5.11 -6.93
N ILE A 90 -7.26 -4.47 -7.68
CA ILE A 90 -6.45 -5.12 -8.71
C ILE A 90 -5.61 -6.26 -8.11
N TYR A 91 -5.00 -6.05 -6.94
CA TYR A 91 -4.22 -7.07 -6.26
C TYR A 91 -5.09 -8.25 -5.83
N MET A 92 -6.24 -8.00 -5.22
CA MET A 92 -7.16 -9.05 -4.77
C MET A 92 -7.69 -9.88 -5.94
N GLU A 93 -7.98 -9.27 -7.08
CA GLU A 93 -8.44 -9.98 -8.26
C GLU A 93 -7.33 -10.81 -8.92
N ASN A 94 -6.16 -10.23 -9.15
CA ASN A 94 -5.15 -10.84 -10.00
C ASN A 94 -4.14 -11.71 -9.23
N VAL A 95 -3.92 -11.43 -7.95
CA VAL A 95 -2.95 -12.17 -7.12
C VAL A 95 -3.65 -13.15 -6.19
N VAL A 96 -4.73 -12.71 -5.54
CA VAL A 96 -5.48 -13.56 -4.58
C VAL A 96 -6.59 -14.36 -5.27
N GLY A 97 -7.09 -13.89 -6.42
CA GLY A 97 -8.12 -14.57 -7.20
C GLY A 97 -9.56 -14.30 -6.75
N ILE A 98 -9.79 -13.28 -5.93
CA ILE A 98 -11.13 -12.87 -5.47
C ILE A 98 -11.74 -11.94 -6.51
N LYS A 99 -12.74 -12.40 -7.24
CA LYS A 99 -13.45 -11.60 -8.23
C LYS A 99 -14.35 -10.55 -7.57
N ASN A 100 -14.35 -9.35 -8.13
CA ASN A 100 -15.16 -8.21 -7.66
C ASN A 100 -14.98 -7.96 -6.14
N PRO A 101 -13.77 -7.69 -5.65
CA PRO A 101 -13.51 -7.50 -4.24
C PRO A 101 -14.28 -6.29 -3.72
N ARG A 102 -14.93 -6.44 -2.58
CA ARG A 102 -15.61 -5.32 -1.91
C ARG A 102 -14.59 -4.45 -1.22
N VAL A 103 -14.71 -3.15 -1.38
CA VAL A 103 -13.88 -2.16 -0.70
C VAL A 103 -14.66 -1.52 0.44
N ALA A 104 -14.00 -1.35 1.58
CA ALA A 104 -14.55 -0.64 2.73
C ALA A 104 -13.49 0.30 3.31
N ILE A 105 -13.93 1.43 3.83
CA ILE A 105 -13.08 2.33 4.60
C ILE A 105 -13.20 2.00 6.09
N VAL A 106 -12.07 1.86 6.78
CA VAL A 106 -12.08 1.63 8.22
C VAL A 106 -12.53 2.91 8.92
N ASN A 107 -13.56 2.81 9.73
CA ASN A 107 -14.19 3.92 10.43
C ASN A 107 -14.63 3.53 11.85
N VAL A 108 -14.96 4.50 12.68
CA VAL A 108 -15.42 4.32 14.07
C VAL A 108 -16.90 3.93 14.15
N GLY A 109 -17.65 3.97 13.05
CA GLY A 109 -19.07 3.62 12.96
C GLY A 109 -19.51 3.43 11.53
N LEU A 110 -20.76 2.99 11.33
CA LEU A 110 -21.33 2.71 10.01
C LEU A 110 -22.02 3.94 9.38
N GLU A 111 -22.36 4.92 10.20
CA GLU A 111 -23.09 6.11 9.77
C GLU A 111 -22.17 7.04 8.96
N GLU A 112 -22.68 7.65 7.90
CA GLU A 112 -21.90 8.49 6.96
C GLU A 112 -21.27 9.72 7.63
N GLU A 113 -21.89 10.25 8.68
CA GLU A 113 -21.37 11.39 9.45
C GLU A 113 -20.29 11.01 10.45
N LYS A 114 -20.03 9.74 10.68
CA LYS A 114 -18.95 9.27 11.57
C LYS A 114 -17.58 9.37 10.92
N GLY A 115 -16.57 9.42 11.76
CA GLY A 115 -15.18 9.46 11.32
C GLY A 115 -14.59 10.85 11.29
N ASN A 116 -13.29 10.87 11.00
CA ASN A 116 -12.53 12.10 10.86
C ASN A 116 -12.77 12.76 9.48
N SER A 117 -12.19 13.94 9.27
CA SER A 117 -12.30 14.68 8.00
C SER A 117 -11.84 13.87 6.79
N LEU A 118 -10.79 13.08 6.94
CA LEU A 118 -10.26 12.24 5.87
C LEU A 118 -11.27 11.18 5.42
N VAL A 119 -11.94 10.49 6.35
CA VAL A 119 -12.99 9.50 6.04
C VAL A 119 -14.15 10.16 5.33
N LYS A 120 -14.63 11.31 5.85
CA LYS A 120 -15.76 12.06 5.27
C LYS A 120 -15.46 12.59 3.87
N GLU A 121 -14.24 12.97 3.59
CA GLU A 121 -13.79 13.38 2.25
C GLU A 121 -13.66 12.18 1.30
N THR A 122 -13.10 11.07 1.78
CA THR A 122 -12.78 9.91 0.94
C THR A 122 -14.03 9.10 0.56
N TYR A 123 -15.00 8.96 1.47
CA TYR A 123 -16.13 8.06 1.27
C TYR A 123 -16.97 8.36 0.02
N PRO A 124 -17.40 9.63 -0.24
CA PRO A 124 -18.09 9.95 -1.49
C PRO A 124 -17.24 9.66 -2.73
N MET A 125 -15.94 9.93 -2.69
CA MET A 125 -15.04 9.64 -3.83
C MET A 125 -14.95 8.13 -4.13
N LEU A 126 -15.00 7.27 -3.10
CA LEU A 126 -15.03 5.82 -3.29
C LEU A 126 -16.36 5.34 -3.86
N LYS A 127 -17.47 6.03 -3.58
CA LYS A 127 -18.79 5.69 -4.16
C LYS A 127 -18.89 5.99 -5.66
N GLU A 128 -18.10 6.96 -6.15
CA GLU A 128 -18.06 7.37 -7.56
C GLU A 128 -17.04 6.54 -8.39
N CYS A 129 -16.25 5.69 -7.74
CA CYS A 129 -15.20 4.90 -8.33
C CYS A 129 -15.70 3.48 -8.67
#